data_59b6f32d725470d0bb3836df49adcd71
#
_entry.id   59b6f32d725470d0bb3836df49adcd71
#
_cell.length_a   1.000
_cell.length_b   1.000
_cell.length_c   1.000
_cell.angle_alpha   90.00
_cell.angle_beta   90.00
_cell.angle_gamma   90.00
#
_symmetry.space_group_name_H-M   'P 1'
#
loop_
_entity.id
_entity.type
_entity.pdbx_description
1 polymer ?
#
loop_
_entity_poly.entity_id
_entity_poly.type
_entity_poly.pdbx_seq_one_letter_code
_entity_poly.pdbx_strand_id
1 'polypeptide(L)'
;MTTEWTVVAAAEQFTLDARNCGELTFTVSNPGEAPDTVVFDVAPGEGTQRGWFTVAEPQRVVPGQGSVSFLVRLAVPPGTPPRRYDMTGFAYSANTAPEESSRSSGRVTYDVRAVVPPKRAPWPWLAAAAALLLVVAGTVVWLVTRGGDPAPPARAEVVTVEAESLVAGATVQSTTAAKAQVVSQANCCEVVWSGDAQLFFLGRAVGDRVTVSVDLPADGTWRLSTVRTTSFDYANTIWLVDGRQVGDTFFGFTPTVVRTDFVDVGTVELARGPHKLTLVAVSRTQGTDRYFAGVDQIRFTQLLQP
;
A
#
# COMPACT_ATOMS: atom_id res chain seq x y z
N MET A 1 11.67 37.00 4.31
CA MET A 1 12.84 36.26 3.82
C MET A 1 12.34 34.86 3.49
N THR A 2 12.29 34.50 2.22
CA THR A 2 11.90 33.16 1.77
C THR A 2 13.02 32.19 2.15
N THR A 3 12.72 31.20 2.99
CA THR A 3 13.66 30.14 3.34
C THR A 3 13.93 29.30 2.10
N GLU A 4 15.13 29.34 1.56
CA GLU A 4 15.52 28.51 0.42
C GLU A 4 15.96 27.13 0.91
N TRP A 5 15.07 26.15 0.85
CA TRP A 5 15.41 24.75 1.11
C TRP A 5 16.54 24.27 0.20
N THR A 6 17.39 23.40 0.71
CA THR A 6 18.32 22.63 -0.10
C THR A 6 17.89 21.16 -0.09
N VAL A 7 17.69 20.58 -1.26
CA VAL A 7 17.29 19.18 -1.43
C VAL A 7 18.39 18.45 -2.16
N VAL A 8 18.94 17.39 -1.56
CA VAL A 8 20.05 16.61 -2.13
C VAL A 8 19.70 15.14 -2.10
N ALA A 9 19.84 14.45 -3.25
CA ALA A 9 19.76 12.99 -3.33
C ALA A 9 21.10 12.38 -2.87
N ALA A 10 21.04 11.25 -2.17
CA ALA A 10 22.23 10.51 -1.75
C ALA A 10 23.06 9.97 -2.95
N ALA A 11 22.43 9.84 -4.12
CA ALA A 11 23.11 9.46 -5.37
C ALA A 11 22.35 10.02 -6.57
N GLU A 12 23.06 10.36 -7.64
CA GLU A 12 22.47 10.77 -8.93
C GLU A 12 21.98 9.57 -9.77
N GLN A 13 22.47 8.38 -9.45
CA GLN A 13 22.03 7.12 -10.02
C GLN A 13 22.00 6.04 -8.93
N PHE A 14 20.97 5.21 -8.93
CA PHE A 14 20.89 4.06 -8.02
C PHE A 14 20.44 2.80 -8.76
N THR A 15 20.74 1.64 -8.13
CA THR A 15 20.50 0.33 -8.72
C THR A 15 19.26 -0.30 -8.13
N LEU A 16 18.40 -0.86 -8.98
CA LEU A 16 17.27 -1.66 -8.57
C LEU A 16 17.67 -3.13 -8.38
N ASP A 17 16.98 -3.81 -7.49
CA ASP A 17 17.11 -5.25 -7.27
C ASP A 17 16.56 -6.07 -8.46
N ALA A 18 16.60 -7.41 -8.34
CA ALA A 18 16.10 -8.33 -9.37
C ALA A 18 14.57 -8.23 -9.59
N ARG A 19 13.83 -7.59 -8.69
CA ARG A 19 12.40 -7.35 -8.77
C ARG A 19 12.07 -5.93 -9.25
N ASN A 20 13.09 -5.18 -9.66
CA ASN A 20 13.00 -3.76 -9.99
C ASN A 20 12.48 -2.90 -8.83
N CYS A 21 12.88 -3.24 -7.60
CA CYS A 21 12.66 -2.45 -6.41
C CYS A 21 13.96 -1.79 -5.95
N GLY A 22 13.86 -0.64 -5.28
CA GLY A 22 15.02 0.07 -4.75
C GLY A 22 14.66 1.12 -3.73
N GLU A 23 15.66 1.61 -3.01
CA GLU A 23 15.50 2.66 -2.02
C GLU A 23 16.57 3.75 -2.26
N LEU A 24 16.17 5.01 -2.07
CA LEU A 24 17.07 6.15 -2.14
C LEU A 24 16.70 7.16 -1.05
N THR A 25 17.72 7.71 -0.40
CA THR A 25 17.55 8.75 0.63
C THR A 25 17.76 10.13 0.01
N PHE A 26 16.89 11.07 0.38
CA PHE A 26 17.03 12.49 0.11
C PHE A 26 17.22 13.23 1.41
N THR A 27 18.11 14.22 1.42
CA THR A 27 18.32 15.10 2.55
C THR A 27 17.78 16.49 2.23
N VAL A 28 16.93 17.00 3.11
CA VAL A 28 16.39 18.36 3.04
C VAL A 28 16.99 19.17 4.16
N SER A 29 17.60 20.30 3.82
CA SER A 29 18.23 21.20 4.77
C SER A 29 17.49 22.54 4.84
N ASN A 30 17.32 23.04 6.05
CA ASN A 30 16.74 24.35 6.34
C ASN A 30 17.87 25.34 6.67
N PRO A 31 18.21 26.28 5.78
CA PRO A 31 19.22 27.29 6.06
C PRO A 31 18.71 28.43 6.92
N GLY A 32 17.42 28.50 7.20
CA GLY A 32 16.81 29.49 8.10
C GLY A 32 17.12 29.21 9.55
N GLU A 33 16.99 30.22 10.40
CA GLU A 33 17.25 30.10 11.84
C GLU A 33 16.09 29.46 12.61
N ALA A 34 14.85 29.62 12.11
CA ALA A 34 13.66 29.02 12.72
C ALA A 34 13.36 27.63 12.18
N PRO A 35 12.83 26.71 13.00
CA PRO A 35 12.34 25.43 12.50
C PRO A 35 11.13 25.65 11.59
N ASP A 36 11.00 24.83 10.56
CA ASP A 36 9.84 24.84 9.66
C ASP A 36 9.42 23.41 9.32
N THR A 37 8.17 23.24 8.98
CA THR A 37 7.62 21.95 8.56
C THR A 37 7.75 21.82 7.04
N VAL A 38 8.51 20.82 6.61
CA VAL A 38 8.69 20.51 5.19
C VAL A 38 7.82 19.36 4.75
N VAL A 39 7.28 19.46 3.55
CA VAL A 39 6.67 18.36 2.80
C VAL A 39 7.63 17.96 1.70
N PHE A 40 7.99 16.68 1.65
CA PHE A 40 8.85 16.11 0.63
C PHE A 40 8.04 15.20 -0.28
N ASP A 41 8.23 15.31 -1.58
CA ASP A 41 7.60 14.47 -2.57
C ASP A 41 8.53 14.15 -3.75
N VAL A 42 8.10 13.22 -4.63
CA VAL A 42 8.84 12.81 -5.81
C VAL A 42 8.05 13.15 -7.06
N ALA A 43 8.66 13.91 -7.96
CA ALA A 43 8.15 14.12 -9.31
C ALA A 43 8.62 12.96 -10.21
N PRO A 44 7.70 12.19 -10.81
CA PRO A 44 8.05 11.15 -11.76
C PRO A 44 8.62 11.76 -13.05
N GLY A 45 9.65 11.14 -13.62
CA GLY A 45 10.18 11.49 -14.95
C GLY A 45 9.37 10.87 -16.08
N GLU A 46 9.87 11.02 -17.30
CA GLU A 46 9.18 10.54 -18.50
C GLU A 46 8.92 9.02 -18.46
N GLY A 47 7.65 8.64 -18.61
CA GLY A 47 7.20 7.24 -18.62
C GLY A 47 7.19 6.56 -17.27
N THR A 48 7.32 7.32 -16.19
CA THR A 48 7.14 6.85 -14.81
C THR A 48 5.80 7.33 -14.24
N GLN A 49 5.33 6.70 -13.18
CA GLN A 49 4.10 7.07 -12.50
C GLN A 49 4.37 7.37 -11.03
N ARG A 50 3.63 8.32 -10.46
CA ARG A 50 3.76 8.70 -9.06
C ARG A 50 3.60 7.50 -8.11
N GLY A 51 2.71 6.56 -8.44
CA GLY A 51 2.47 5.36 -7.65
C GLY A 51 3.64 4.37 -7.55
N TRP A 52 4.72 4.55 -8.33
CA TRP A 52 5.93 3.73 -8.18
C TRP A 52 6.75 4.13 -6.95
N PHE A 53 6.54 5.36 -6.45
CA PHE A 53 7.34 5.96 -5.38
C PHE A 53 6.52 6.03 -4.08
N THR A 54 7.13 5.57 -3.00
CA THR A 54 6.58 5.71 -1.64
C THR A 54 7.58 6.46 -0.80
N VAL A 55 7.15 7.53 -0.18
CA VAL A 55 7.95 8.31 0.79
C VAL A 55 7.46 7.95 2.19
N ALA A 56 8.34 7.38 3.01
CA ALA A 56 8.04 7.18 4.41
C ALA A 56 8.07 8.55 5.12
N GLU A 57 7.04 8.89 5.87
CA GLU A 57 6.94 10.17 6.59
C GLU A 57 7.18 11.40 5.68
N PRO A 58 6.29 11.69 4.71
CA PRO A 58 6.53 12.74 3.71
C PRO A 58 6.53 14.16 4.30
N GLN A 59 6.08 14.35 5.54
CA GLN A 59 6.05 15.63 6.24
C GLN A 59 6.82 15.53 7.55
N ARG A 60 7.81 16.41 7.73
CA ARG A 60 8.68 16.44 8.92
C ARG A 60 9.06 17.87 9.30
N VAL A 61 9.29 18.08 10.59
CA VAL A 61 9.87 19.33 11.07
C VAL A 61 11.38 19.31 10.85
N VAL A 62 11.90 20.31 10.15
CA VAL A 62 13.33 20.53 9.97
C VAL A 62 13.77 21.64 10.91
N PRO A 63 14.69 21.37 11.85
CA PRO A 63 15.23 22.40 12.73
C PRO A 63 15.87 23.55 11.95
N GLY A 64 15.88 24.75 12.53
CA GLY A 64 16.67 25.87 11.97
C GLY A 64 18.13 25.46 11.84
N GLN A 65 18.76 25.76 10.70
CA GLN A 65 20.14 25.39 10.33
C GLN A 65 20.37 23.84 10.40
N GLY A 66 19.30 23.05 10.35
CA GLY A 66 19.32 21.60 10.44
C GLY A 66 18.90 20.90 9.15
N SER A 67 18.97 19.58 9.18
CA SER A 67 18.59 18.72 8.05
C SER A 67 17.82 17.52 8.53
N VAL A 68 16.93 17.00 7.67
CA VAL A 68 16.25 15.71 7.85
C VAL A 68 16.34 14.87 6.58
N SER A 69 16.32 13.56 6.75
CA SER A 69 16.40 12.62 5.62
C SER A 69 15.05 11.98 5.35
N PHE A 70 14.72 11.84 4.07
CA PHE A 70 13.51 11.17 3.58
C PHE A 70 13.91 9.93 2.80
N LEU A 71 13.37 8.78 3.17
CA LEU A 71 13.56 7.53 2.45
C LEU A 71 12.47 7.40 1.38
N VAL A 72 12.89 7.29 0.13
CA VAL A 72 12.03 7.00 -1.01
C VAL A 72 12.20 5.53 -1.39
N ARG A 73 11.12 4.79 -1.41
CA ARG A 73 11.04 3.43 -1.96
C ARG A 73 10.46 3.48 -3.35
N LEU A 74 11.14 2.82 -4.28
CA LEU A 74 10.71 2.65 -5.65
C LEU A 74 10.34 1.18 -5.88
N ALA A 75 9.14 0.95 -6.42
CA ALA A 75 8.68 -0.36 -6.88
C ALA A 75 8.12 -0.22 -8.29
N VAL A 76 8.86 -0.71 -9.27
CA VAL A 76 8.48 -0.62 -10.68
C VAL A 76 7.52 -1.77 -11.02
N PRO A 77 6.34 -1.51 -11.60
CA PRO A 77 5.37 -2.55 -11.95
C PRO A 77 5.93 -3.57 -12.95
N PRO A 78 5.52 -4.85 -12.86
CA PRO A 78 5.85 -5.86 -13.86
C PRO A 78 5.38 -5.45 -15.25
N GLY A 79 6.21 -5.74 -16.27
CA GLY A 79 5.88 -5.39 -17.67
C GLY A 79 6.32 -3.99 -18.09
N THR A 80 6.88 -3.20 -17.18
CA THR A 80 7.51 -1.91 -17.55
C THR A 80 8.66 -2.15 -18.52
N PRO A 81 8.73 -1.40 -19.64
CA PRO A 81 9.80 -1.56 -20.62
C PRO A 81 11.19 -1.39 -20.00
N PRO A 82 12.16 -2.26 -20.30
CA PRO A 82 13.53 -2.15 -19.78
C PRO A 82 14.24 -0.96 -20.45
N ARG A 83 14.47 0.08 -19.67
CA ARG A 83 15.23 1.28 -20.07
C ARG A 83 15.66 2.07 -18.86
N ARG A 84 16.38 3.14 -19.09
CA ARG A 84 16.69 4.14 -18.07
C ARG A 84 15.51 5.08 -17.87
N TYR A 85 15.18 5.29 -16.62
CA TYR A 85 14.15 6.21 -16.14
C TYR A 85 14.77 7.23 -15.20
N ASP A 86 14.00 8.27 -14.89
CA ASP A 86 14.42 9.30 -13.95
C ASP A 86 13.29 9.72 -13.01
N MET A 87 13.69 10.36 -11.93
CA MET A 87 12.82 11.02 -10.96
C MET A 87 13.51 12.24 -10.39
N THR A 88 12.75 13.12 -9.74
CA THR A 88 13.28 14.29 -9.03
C THR A 88 12.61 14.39 -7.66
N GLY A 89 13.38 14.43 -6.60
CA GLY A 89 12.88 14.76 -5.27
C GLY A 89 12.64 16.26 -5.15
N PHE A 90 11.56 16.68 -4.51
CA PHE A 90 11.31 18.08 -4.22
C PHE A 90 10.71 18.27 -2.83
N ALA A 91 10.99 19.43 -2.24
CA ALA A 91 10.50 19.79 -0.93
C ALA A 91 9.97 21.22 -0.94
N TYR A 92 8.94 21.46 -0.13
CA TYR A 92 8.35 22.78 0.07
C TYR A 92 7.89 22.94 1.53
N SER A 93 7.74 24.20 1.98
CA SER A 93 7.21 24.48 3.32
C SER A 93 5.72 24.18 3.39
N ALA A 94 5.29 23.47 4.43
CA ALA A 94 3.86 23.25 4.70
C ALA A 94 3.11 24.55 5.06
N ASN A 95 3.83 25.64 5.35
CA ASN A 95 3.29 26.92 5.79
C ASN A 95 3.27 27.99 4.69
N THR A 96 3.77 27.66 3.48
CA THR A 96 3.89 28.60 2.35
C THR A 96 3.36 27.90 1.09
N ALA A 97 2.88 28.68 0.12
CA ALA A 97 2.43 28.13 -1.16
C ALA A 97 3.59 27.35 -1.83
N PRO A 98 3.32 26.12 -2.34
CA PRO A 98 4.36 25.28 -2.96
C PRO A 98 5.12 26.00 -4.07
N GLU A 99 4.45 26.85 -4.86
CA GLU A 99 5.02 27.60 -5.96
C GLU A 99 6.12 28.60 -5.51
N GLU A 100 6.04 29.06 -4.28
CA GLU A 100 6.97 30.06 -3.72
C GLU A 100 8.15 29.39 -2.99
N SER A 101 7.92 28.20 -2.42
CA SER A 101 8.90 27.55 -1.51
C SER A 101 9.50 26.26 -2.06
N SER A 102 9.04 25.75 -3.20
CA SER A 102 9.48 24.46 -3.74
C SER A 102 10.94 24.49 -4.21
N ARG A 103 11.71 23.48 -3.83
CA ARG A 103 13.09 23.25 -4.30
C ARG A 103 13.26 21.77 -4.65
N SER A 104 14.07 21.51 -5.67
CA SER A 104 14.30 20.15 -6.20
C SER A 104 15.72 19.68 -6.01
N SER A 105 15.90 18.35 -5.94
CA SER A 105 17.19 17.68 -5.77
C SER A 105 18.04 17.61 -7.04
N GLY A 106 17.51 18.01 -8.18
CA GLY A 106 18.03 17.58 -9.45
C GLY A 106 17.51 16.19 -9.86
N ARG A 107 17.92 15.76 -11.06
CA ARG A 107 17.47 14.50 -11.66
C ARG A 107 18.23 13.32 -11.07
N VAL A 108 17.51 12.27 -10.69
CA VAL A 108 18.08 10.98 -10.27
C VAL A 108 17.65 9.91 -11.26
N THR A 109 18.59 9.07 -11.71
CA THR A 109 18.35 8.04 -12.73
C THR A 109 18.40 6.64 -12.16
N TYR A 110 17.68 5.71 -12.80
CA TYR A 110 17.69 4.28 -12.47
C TYR A 110 17.39 3.43 -13.71
N ASP A 111 17.97 2.23 -13.77
CA ASP A 111 17.78 1.31 -14.89
C ASP A 111 16.79 0.20 -14.52
N VAL A 112 15.68 0.14 -15.27
CA VAL A 112 14.71 -0.97 -15.17
C VAL A 112 15.20 -2.11 -16.05
N ARG A 113 15.28 -3.33 -15.48
CA ARG A 113 15.72 -4.53 -16.19
C ARG A 113 14.52 -5.37 -16.64
N ALA A 114 14.68 -6.07 -17.76
CA ALA A 114 13.71 -7.09 -18.17
C ALA A 114 13.68 -8.19 -17.09
N VAL A 115 12.51 -8.41 -16.48
CA VAL A 115 12.30 -9.58 -15.63
C VAL A 115 12.18 -10.77 -16.57
N VAL A 116 13.27 -11.55 -16.71
CA VAL A 116 13.26 -12.78 -17.48
C VAL A 116 12.48 -13.82 -16.66
N PRO A 117 11.30 -14.28 -17.11
CA PRO A 117 10.62 -15.36 -16.44
C PRO A 117 11.55 -16.59 -16.41
N PRO A 118 11.59 -17.34 -15.31
CA PRO A 118 12.43 -18.53 -15.25
C PRO A 118 12.06 -19.43 -16.43
N LYS A 119 13.07 -19.78 -17.26
CA LYS A 119 12.88 -20.73 -18.37
C LYS A 119 12.30 -22.01 -17.78
N ARG A 120 11.06 -22.30 -18.12
CA ARG A 120 10.48 -23.61 -17.84
C ARG A 120 11.34 -24.63 -18.58
N ALA A 121 12.07 -25.45 -17.82
CA ALA A 121 12.84 -26.54 -18.40
C ALA A 121 11.88 -27.42 -19.24
N PRO A 122 12.27 -27.82 -20.44
CA PRO A 122 11.45 -28.71 -21.25
C PRO A 122 11.49 -30.11 -20.64
N TRP A 123 10.55 -30.39 -19.77
CA TRP A 123 10.41 -31.68 -19.08
C TRP A 123 9.35 -32.63 -19.67
N PRO A 124 8.89 -32.63 -20.90
CA PRO A 124 8.01 -33.72 -21.33
C PRO A 124 8.74 -34.95 -21.86
N TRP A 125 10.05 -34.88 -22.16
CA TRP A 125 10.74 -35.98 -22.85
C TRP A 125 11.43 -36.99 -21.90
N LEU A 126 11.77 -36.59 -20.70
CA LEU A 126 12.32 -37.50 -19.68
C LEU A 126 11.24 -38.26 -18.89
N ALA A 127 10.01 -37.78 -18.90
CA ALA A 127 8.88 -38.44 -18.26
C ALA A 127 8.41 -39.68 -19.04
N ALA A 128 8.56 -39.72 -20.38
CA ALA A 128 8.08 -40.83 -21.20
C ALA A 128 8.97 -42.10 -21.08
N ALA A 129 10.26 -41.97 -20.84
CA ALA A 129 11.17 -43.13 -20.69
C ALA A 129 11.11 -43.72 -19.26
N ALA A 130 10.77 -42.93 -18.26
CA ALA A 130 10.63 -43.39 -16.87
C ALA A 130 9.27 -44.06 -16.62
N ALA A 131 8.26 -43.73 -17.40
CA ALA A 131 6.90 -44.30 -17.24
C ALA A 131 6.82 -45.80 -17.56
N LEU A 132 7.64 -46.31 -18.49
CA LEU A 132 7.58 -47.70 -18.89
C LEU A 132 8.24 -48.65 -17.88
N LEU A 133 9.26 -48.18 -17.13
CA LEU A 133 9.91 -48.95 -16.07
C LEU A 133 9.16 -48.91 -14.73
N LEU A 134 8.35 -47.88 -14.51
CA LEU A 134 7.59 -47.73 -13.27
C LEU A 134 6.24 -48.50 -13.29
N VAL A 135 5.71 -48.89 -14.45
CA VAL A 135 4.46 -49.67 -14.53
C VAL A 135 4.67 -51.09 -14.00
N VAL A 136 5.84 -51.70 -14.15
CA VAL A 136 6.12 -53.05 -13.65
C VAL A 136 6.52 -53.04 -12.15
N ALA A 137 7.20 -52.01 -11.68
CA ALA A 137 7.51 -51.87 -10.25
C ALA A 137 6.33 -51.31 -9.44
N GLY A 138 5.47 -50.51 -10.06
CA GLY A 138 4.35 -49.82 -9.39
C GLY A 138 3.20 -50.76 -9.00
N THR A 139 2.99 -51.89 -9.72
CA THR A 139 1.95 -52.85 -9.37
C THR A 139 2.25 -53.66 -8.12
N VAL A 140 3.53 -53.82 -7.76
CA VAL A 140 3.92 -54.54 -6.55
C VAL A 140 3.91 -53.61 -5.34
N VAL A 141 4.28 -52.34 -5.51
CA VAL A 141 4.27 -51.34 -4.44
C VAL A 141 2.85 -50.84 -4.11
N TRP A 142 1.97 -50.79 -5.08
CA TRP A 142 0.56 -50.37 -4.88
C TRP A 142 -0.24 -51.32 -3.97
N LEU A 143 0.16 -52.61 -3.92
CA LEU A 143 -0.48 -53.58 -3.01
C LEU A 143 0.02 -53.51 -1.57
N VAL A 144 1.14 -52.83 -1.31
CA VAL A 144 1.77 -52.79 0.04
C VAL A 144 1.55 -51.42 0.72
N THR A 145 1.29 -50.33 -0.02
CA THR A 145 1.11 -48.99 0.54
C THR A 145 -0.24 -48.37 0.16
N ARG A 146 -1.32 -48.87 0.76
CA ARG A 146 -2.52 -48.07 0.89
C ARG A 146 -2.30 -46.99 1.96
N GLY A 147 -1.41 -46.04 1.66
CA GLY A 147 -1.22 -44.81 2.39
C GLY A 147 -1.71 -43.66 1.52
N GLY A 148 -2.57 -42.81 2.07
CA GLY A 148 -3.34 -41.78 1.38
C GLY A 148 -2.55 -40.94 0.39
N ASP A 149 -3.25 -40.48 -0.67
CA ASP A 149 -2.73 -39.54 -1.65
C ASP A 149 -2.04 -38.35 -0.98
N PRO A 150 -0.83 -37.95 -1.45
CA PRO A 150 -0.25 -36.71 -0.96
C PRO A 150 -1.22 -35.58 -1.23
N ALA A 151 -1.60 -34.87 -0.18
CA ALA A 151 -2.48 -33.70 -0.30
C ALA A 151 -1.89 -32.75 -1.37
N PRO A 152 -2.72 -32.23 -2.28
CA PRO A 152 -2.25 -31.27 -3.26
C PRO A 152 -1.54 -30.12 -2.55
N PRO A 153 -0.47 -29.54 -3.13
CA PRO A 153 0.26 -28.46 -2.49
C PRO A 153 -0.69 -27.36 -2.08
N ALA A 154 -0.64 -26.97 -0.82
CA ALA A 154 -1.50 -25.91 -0.27
C ALA A 154 -1.36 -24.65 -1.13
N ARG A 155 -2.47 -24.18 -1.68
CA ARG A 155 -2.51 -22.90 -2.37
C ARG A 155 -2.83 -21.81 -1.36
N ALA A 156 -2.15 -20.68 -1.47
CA ALA A 156 -2.48 -19.51 -0.68
C ALA A 156 -3.91 -19.05 -1.04
N GLU A 157 -4.76 -18.98 -0.05
CA GLU A 157 -6.11 -18.44 -0.20
C GLU A 157 -6.04 -16.92 -0.34
N VAL A 158 -6.89 -16.36 -1.20
CA VAL A 158 -7.06 -14.93 -1.37
C VAL A 158 -8.54 -14.58 -1.28
N VAL A 159 -8.87 -13.75 -0.33
CA VAL A 159 -10.22 -13.20 -0.16
C VAL A 159 -10.18 -11.73 -0.52
N THR A 160 -10.93 -11.32 -1.54
CA THR A 160 -11.09 -9.90 -1.91
C THR A 160 -12.57 -9.54 -1.81
N VAL A 161 -12.86 -8.44 -1.14
CA VAL A 161 -14.23 -7.98 -0.89
C VAL A 161 -14.34 -6.52 -1.34
N GLU A 162 -15.39 -6.19 -2.08
CA GLU A 162 -15.79 -4.82 -2.37
C GLU A 162 -16.34 -4.21 -1.09
N ALA A 163 -15.71 -3.11 -0.62
CA ALA A 163 -15.98 -2.61 0.72
C ALA A 163 -17.40 -2.02 0.85
N GLU A 164 -17.97 -1.48 -0.22
CA GLU A 164 -19.34 -0.98 -0.24
C GLU A 164 -20.38 -2.08 -0.01
N SER A 165 -20.06 -3.33 -0.36
CA SER A 165 -20.93 -4.48 -0.11
C SER A 165 -21.12 -4.76 1.38
N LEU A 166 -20.19 -4.30 2.21
CA LEU A 166 -20.20 -4.49 3.66
C LEU A 166 -20.97 -3.39 4.41
N VAL A 167 -21.38 -2.32 3.74
CA VAL A 167 -22.04 -1.15 4.35
C VAL A 167 -23.35 -1.53 5.04
N ALA A 168 -24.13 -2.43 4.47
CA ALA A 168 -25.41 -2.85 5.04
C ALA A 168 -25.27 -3.54 6.40
N GLY A 169 -24.14 -4.23 6.66
CA GLY A 169 -23.83 -4.90 7.93
C GLY A 169 -22.90 -4.08 8.84
N ALA A 170 -22.52 -2.88 8.43
CA ALA A 170 -21.56 -2.07 9.17
C ALA A 170 -22.15 -1.48 10.45
N THR A 171 -21.33 -1.35 11.47
CA THR A 171 -21.66 -0.63 12.70
C THR A 171 -20.81 0.61 12.83
N VAL A 172 -21.40 1.74 13.20
CA VAL A 172 -20.71 3.02 13.37
C VAL A 172 -20.76 3.45 14.82
N GLN A 173 -19.61 3.83 15.38
CA GLN A 173 -19.50 4.40 16.70
C GLN A 173 -18.97 5.83 16.60
N SER A 174 -19.67 6.76 17.27
CA SER A 174 -19.33 8.17 17.33
C SER A 174 -18.88 8.56 18.72
N THR A 175 -17.82 9.34 18.80
CA THR A 175 -17.25 9.85 20.06
C THR A 175 -17.87 11.17 20.51
N THR A 176 -18.66 11.82 19.65
CA THR A 176 -19.33 13.09 19.91
C THR A 176 -20.83 13.00 19.66
N ALA A 177 -21.54 14.07 20.01
CA ALA A 177 -22.98 14.20 19.72
C ALA A 177 -23.28 14.25 18.21
N ALA A 178 -22.36 14.77 17.40
CA ALA A 178 -22.41 14.72 15.94
C ALA A 178 -22.16 13.27 15.49
N LYS A 179 -23.21 12.64 14.93
CA LYS A 179 -23.14 11.23 14.54
C LYS A 179 -22.34 11.04 13.25
N ALA A 180 -21.33 10.19 13.32
CA ALA A 180 -20.67 9.63 12.15
C ALA A 180 -21.64 8.71 11.39
N GLN A 181 -21.41 8.53 10.11
CA GLN A 181 -22.21 7.69 9.22
C GLN A 181 -21.31 6.88 8.30
N VAL A 182 -21.86 5.83 7.72
CA VAL A 182 -21.23 5.08 6.63
C VAL A 182 -22.26 4.88 5.54
N VAL A 183 -21.84 5.09 4.29
CA VAL A 183 -22.69 4.93 3.12
C VAL A 183 -21.91 4.25 1.99
N SER A 184 -22.62 3.62 1.06
CA SER A 184 -22.07 3.27 -0.24
C SER A 184 -22.08 4.54 -1.10
N GLN A 185 -20.92 5.02 -1.51
CA GLN A 185 -20.76 6.18 -2.36
C GLN A 185 -20.43 5.73 -3.78
N ALA A 186 -21.33 5.98 -4.71
CA ALA A 186 -21.10 5.75 -6.13
C ALA A 186 -20.00 6.68 -6.67
N ASN A 187 -19.46 6.35 -7.83
CA ASN A 187 -18.41 7.11 -8.51
C ASN A 187 -18.72 8.61 -8.53
N CYS A 188 -17.75 9.38 -8.06
CA CYS A 188 -17.78 10.84 -8.11
C CYS A 188 -16.38 11.37 -8.45
N CYS A 189 -16.30 12.68 -8.68
CA CYS A 189 -15.01 13.39 -8.65
C CYS A 189 -13.99 12.85 -9.67
N GLU A 190 -14.46 12.32 -10.80
CA GLU A 190 -13.64 11.71 -11.87
C GLU A 190 -12.85 10.46 -11.43
N VAL A 191 -13.19 9.87 -10.28
CA VAL A 191 -12.60 8.63 -9.78
C VAL A 191 -13.55 7.47 -10.02
N VAL A 192 -13.03 6.37 -10.56
CA VAL A 192 -13.76 5.13 -10.77
C VAL A 192 -13.30 4.09 -9.74
N TRP A 193 -14.20 3.68 -8.85
CA TRP A 193 -13.98 2.60 -7.90
C TRP A 193 -14.33 1.24 -8.51
N SER A 194 -13.77 0.18 -7.94
CA SER A 194 -14.21 -1.18 -8.22
C SER A 194 -15.67 -1.34 -7.77
N GLY A 195 -16.46 -2.12 -8.48
CA GLY A 195 -17.89 -2.25 -8.16
C GLY A 195 -18.70 -0.95 -8.27
N ASP A 196 -18.16 0.09 -8.94
CA ASP A 196 -18.78 1.40 -9.15
C ASP A 196 -19.06 2.22 -7.87
N ALA A 197 -18.54 1.79 -6.71
CA ALA A 197 -18.76 2.48 -5.44
C ALA A 197 -17.62 2.19 -4.44
N GLN A 198 -17.61 2.95 -3.34
CA GLN A 198 -16.74 2.69 -2.18
C GLN A 198 -17.55 2.70 -0.88
N LEU A 199 -17.03 2.06 0.16
CA LEU A 199 -17.45 2.34 1.52
C LEU A 199 -16.96 3.73 1.89
N PHE A 200 -17.88 4.66 2.11
CA PHE A 200 -17.56 6.04 2.49
C PHE A 200 -17.97 6.29 3.94
N PHE A 201 -16.96 6.49 4.78
CA PHE A 201 -17.11 6.80 6.18
C PHE A 201 -17.09 8.30 6.42
N LEU A 202 -18.16 8.83 6.99
CA LEU A 202 -18.38 10.24 7.30
C LEU A 202 -18.10 10.49 8.79
N GLY A 203 -16.87 10.33 9.23
CA GLY A 203 -16.43 10.65 10.58
C GLY A 203 -16.60 12.13 10.93
N ARG A 204 -16.77 12.44 12.20
CA ARG A 204 -16.98 13.79 12.73
C ARG A 204 -15.93 14.19 13.75
N ALA A 205 -15.25 13.23 14.34
CA ALA A 205 -14.24 13.46 15.38
C ALA A 205 -13.18 12.36 15.42
N VAL A 206 -12.09 12.63 16.09
CA VAL A 206 -11.09 11.62 16.46
C VAL A 206 -11.75 10.53 17.29
N GLY A 207 -11.43 9.28 16.97
CA GLY A 207 -11.97 8.10 17.61
C GLY A 207 -13.28 7.58 17.02
N ASP A 208 -13.94 8.36 16.15
CA ASP A 208 -15.06 7.85 15.36
C ASP A 208 -14.59 6.66 14.50
N ARG A 209 -15.45 5.64 14.41
CA ARG A 209 -15.05 4.38 13.77
C ARG A 209 -16.21 3.70 13.07
N VAL A 210 -15.88 2.96 12.03
CA VAL A 210 -16.77 2.04 11.33
C VAL A 210 -16.20 0.62 11.42
N THR A 211 -17.05 -0.36 11.75
CA THR A 211 -16.70 -1.77 11.83
C THR A 211 -17.51 -2.57 10.83
N VAL A 212 -16.82 -3.38 10.04
CA VAL A 212 -17.40 -4.34 9.09
C VAL A 212 -16.94 -5.74 9.45
N SER A 213 -17.59 -6.78 8.88
CA SER A 213 -17.21 -8.17 9.08
C SER A 213 -16.78 -8.80 7.76
N VAL A 214 -15.68 -9.58 7.79
CA VAL A 214 -15.19 -10.38 6.66
C VAL A 214 -14.97 -11.79 7.12
N ASP A 215 -15.47 -12.78 6.34
CA ASP A 215 -15.25 -14.20 6.58
C ASP A 215 -13.99 -14.70 5.91
N LEU A 216 -13.16 -15.44 6.66
CA LEU A 216 -11.97 -16.10 6.13
C LEU A 216 -12.20 -17.62 6.02
N PRO A 217 -11.75 -18.26 4.91
CA PRO A 217 -12.01 -19.66 4.65
C PRO A 217 -11.14 -20.64 5.45
N ALA A 218 -10.03 -20.17 6.04
CA ALA A 218 -9.02 -21.01 6.69
C ALA A 218 -8.31 -20.27 7.82
N ASP A 219 -7.74 -21.05 8.77
CA ASP A 219 -6.80 -20.55 9.76
C ASP A 219 -5.48 -20.18 9.10
N GLY A 220 -4.74 -19.23 9.66
CA GLY A 220 -3.38 -18.91 9.22
C GLY A 220 -2.93 -17.49 9.43
N THR A 221 -1.74 -17.19 8.93
CA THR A 221 -1.21 -15.83 8.86
C THR A 221 -1.71 -15.17 7.58
N TRP A 222 -2.38 -14.03 7.73
CA TRP A 222 -2.98 -13.29 6.63
C TRP A 222 -2.36 -11.91 6.48
N ARG A 223 -2.07 -11.53 5.24
CA ARG A 223 -1.71 -10.15 4.88
C ARG A 223 -2.99 -9.41 4.53
N LEU A 224 -3.25 -8.33 5.25
CA LEU A 224 -4.33 -7.38 4.95
C LEU A 224 -3.79 -6.29 4.04
N SER A 225 -4.45 -6.05 2.90
CA SER A 225 -4.19 -4.95 1.99
C SER A 225 -5.52 -4.29 1.62
N THR A 226 -5.52 -2.97 1.40
CA THR A 226 -6.74 -2.21 1.08
C THR A 226 -6.50 -1.26 -0.08
N VAL A 227 -7.51 -1.09 -0.93
CA VAL A 227 -7.60 0.03 -1.87
C VAL A 227 -8.36 1.15 -1.17
N ARG A 228 -7.74 2.32 -1.09
CA ARG A 228 -8.24 3.47 -0.34
C ARG A 228 -8.48 4.64 -1.28
N THR A 229 -9.31 5.55 -0.83
CA THR A 229 -9.41 6.89 -1.43
C THR A 229 -8.76 7.89 -0.49
N THR A 230 -8.05 8.86 -1.06
CA THR A 230 -7.51 10.03 -0.38
C THR A 230 -8.18 11.29 -0.92
N SER A 231 -8.32 12.33 -0.10
CA SER A 231 -9.01 13.57 -0.46
C SER A 231 -8.60 14.72 0.47
N PHE A 232 -8.93 15.95 0.09
CA PHE A 232 -8.64 17.15 0.87
C PHE A 232 -9.37 17.20 2.23
N ASP A 233 -10.38 16.38 2.45
CA ASP A 233 -11.21 16.34 3.67
C ASP A 233 -11.16 14.98 4.39
N TYR A 234 -10.19 14.12 4.04
CA TYR A 234 -10.06 12.80 4.63
C TYR A 234 -9.15 12.80 5.85
N ALA A 235 -9.53 11.96 6.82
CA ALA A 235 -8.79 11.72 8.04
C ALA A 235 -7.57 10.81 7.82
N ASN A 236 -6.64 10.91 8.76
CA ASN A 236 -5.66 9.84 8.98
C ASN A 236 -6.33 8.74 9.79
N THR A 237 -6.12 7.49 9.38
CA THR A 237 -6.86 6.35 9.92
C THR A 237 -5.94 5.17 10.23
N ILE A 238 -6.37 4.33 11.17
CA ILE A 238 -5.76 3.03 11.46
C ILE A 238 -6.79 1.91 11.25
N TRP A 239 -6.29 0.71 11.03
CA TRP A 239 -7.09 -0.50 11.05
C TRP A 239 -6.94 -1.27 12.36
N LEU A 240 -8.06 -1.75 12.88
CA LEU A 240 -8.07 -2.77 13.92
C LEU A 240 -8.69 -4.03 13.32
N VAL A 241 -8.08 -5.18 13.55
CA VAL A 241 -8.65 -6.50 13.28
C VAL A 241 -8.92 -7.17 14.62
N ASP A 242 -10.17 -7.54 14.88
CA ASP A 242 -10.65 -8.07 16.16
C ASP A 242 -10.21 -7.23 17.37
N GLY A 243 -10.21 -5.90 17.19
CA GLY A 243 -9.85 -4.94 18.24
C GLY A 243 -8.34 -4.70 18.41
N ARG A 244 -7.46 -5.38 17.67
CA ARG A 244 -6.01 -5.16 17.69
C ARG A 244 -5.58 -4.33 16.47
N GLN A 245 -4.77 -3.32 16.68
CA GLN A 245 -4.22 -2.54 15.57
C GLN A 245 -3.33 -3.40 14.68
N VAL A 246 -3.55 -3.27 13.38
CA VAL A 246 -2.73 -3.88 12.33
C VAL A 246 -2.16 -2.76 11.46
N GLY A 247 -0.84 -2.76 11.33
CA GLY A 247 -0.11 -1.75 10.54
C GLY A 247 -0.09 -0.36 11.15
N ASP A 248 0.37 0.58 10.33
CA ASP A 248 0.59 1.97 10.69
C ASP A 248 -0.59 2.87 10.33
N THR A 249 -0.49 4.14 10.69
CA THR A 249 -1.46 5.16 10.31
C THR A 249 -1.41 5.40 8.80
N PHE A 250 -2.57 5.30 8.15
CA PHE A 250 -2.75 5.73 6.77
C PHE A 250 -3.11 7.21 6.72
N PHE A 251 -2.35 7.99 5.96
CA PHE A 251 -2.58 9.42 5.77
C PHE A 251 -3.58 9.63 4.63
N GLY A 252 -4.77 10.13 4.97
CA GLY A 252 -5.89 10.24 4.01
C GLY A 252 -5.90 11.52 3.20
N PHE A 253 -5.05 12.50 3.50
CA PHE A 253 -5.07 13.80 2.83
C PHE A 253 -4.33 13.79 1.49
N THR A 254 -5.02 14.32 0.47
CA THR A 254 -4.45 14.77 -0.82
C THR A 254 -5.24 15.98 -1.31
N PRO A 255 -4.64 16.90 -2.09
CA PRO A 255 -5.37 18.08 -2.60
C PRO A 255 -6.56 17.76 -3.50
N THR A 256 -6.53 16.61 -4.17
CA THR A 256 -7.58 16.10 -5.06
C THR A 256 -7.98 14.69 -4.62
N VAL A 257 -9.13 14.24 -5.11
CA VAL A 257 -9.60 12.87 -4.83
C VAL A 257 -8.75 11.88 -5.64
N VAL A 258 -8.12 10.93 -4.97
CA VAL A 258 -7.26 9.91 -5.59
C VAL A 258 -7.59 8.53 -5.04
N ARG A 259 -7.82 7.58 -5.92
CA ARG A 259 -7.89 6.15 -5.58
C ARG A 259 -6.48 5.56 -5.57
N THR A 260 -6.11 4.87 -4.51
CA THR A 260 -4.81 4.16 -4.44
C THR A 260 -4.89 2.81 -5.17
N ASP A 261 -3.73 2.22 -5.44
CA ASP A 261 -3.63 0.78 -5.61
C ASP A 261 -3.79 0.06 -4.25
N PHE A 262 -3.65 -1.28 -4.23
CA PHE A 262 -3.61 -2.02 -2.97
C PHE A 262 -2.43 -1.56 -2.11
N VAL A 263 -2.73 -1.00 -0.96
CA VAL A 263 -1.76 -0.61 0.06
C VAL A 263 -1.75 -1.70 1.13
N ASP A 264 -0.56 -2.24 1.42
CA ASP A 264 -0.40 -3.19 2.52
C ASP A 264 -0.66 -2.50 3.85
N VAL A 265 -1.52 -3.10 4.65
CA VAL A 265 -1.82 -2.66 6.02
C VAL A 265 -0.89 -3.37 7.01
N GLY A 266 -0.77 -4.69 6.88
CA GLY A 266 0.07 -5.51 7.75
C GLY A 266 -0.33 -6.98 7.73
N THR A 267 0.28 -7.75 8.63
CA THR A 267 0.01 -9.19 8.77
C THR A 267 -0.59 -9.49 10.13
N VAL A 268 -1.47 -10.49 10.17
CA VAL A 268 -2.17 -10.91 11.37
C VAL A 268 -2.49 -12.41 11.33
N GLU A 269 -2.41 -13.08 12.46
CA GLU A 269 -2.87 -14.47 12.60
C GLU A 269 -4.37 -14.48 12.89
N LEU A 270 -5.13 -15.18 12.05
CA LEU A 270 -6.59 -15.26 12.14
C LEU A 270 -7.03 -16.71 11.99
N ALA A 271 -8.10 -17.06 12.70
CA ALA A 271 -8.78 -18.32 12.55
C ALA A 271 -9.71 -18.29 11.33
N ARG A 272 -10.21 -19.44 10.94
CA ARG A 272 -11.32 -19.53 10.00
C ARG A 272 -12.59 -18.90 10.61
N GLY A 273 -13.34 -18.15 9.81
CA GLY A 273 -14.63 -17.57 10.19
C GLY A 273 -14.67 -16.06 10.14
N PRO A 274 -15.68 -15.43 10.76
CA PRO A 274 -15.91 -14.00 10.69
C PRO A 274 -14.96 -13.21 11.57
N HIS A 275 -14.36 -12.17 11.00
CA HIS A 275 -13.47 -11.22 11.68
C HIS A 275 -14.00 -9.80 11.57
N LYS A 276 -13.81 -9.01 12.63
CA LYS A 276 -14.22 -7.60 12.68
C LYS A 276 -13.07 -6.71 12.25
N LEU A 277 -13.27 -5.98 11.17
CA LEU A 277 -12.37 -4.94 10.68
C LEU A 277 -12.94 -3.58 11.09
N THR A 278 -12.16 -2.82 11.85
CA THR A 278 -12.59 -1.49 12.31
C THR A 278 -11.64 -0.43 11.76
N LEU A 279 -12.17 0.51 10.98
CA LEU A 279 -11.46 1.70 10.54
C LEU A 279 -11.72 2.82 11.55
N VAL A 280 -10.66 3.40 12.10
CA VAL A 280 -10.72 4.45 13.14
C VAL A 280 -10.09 5.72 12.61
N ALA A 281 -10.78 6.86 12.71
CA ALA A 281 -10.20 8.18 12.47
C ALA A 281 -9.33 8.58 13.67
N VAL A 282 -8.02 8.77 13.48
CA VAL A 282 -7.07 9.06 14.56
C VAL A 282 -6.58 10.50 14.57
N SER A 283 -6.56 11.15 13.42
CA SER A 283 -6.21 12.55 13.29
C SER A 283 -6.69 13.11 11.94
N ARG A 284 -6.44 14.36 11.69
CA ARG A 284 -6.68 15.00 10.39
C ARG A 284 -5.53 15.95 10.06
N THR A 285 -5.37 16.27 8.79
CA THR A 285 -4.47 17.32 8.36
C THR A 285 -5.02 18.68 8.77
N GLN A 286 -4.17 19.61 9.11
CA GLN A 286 -4.55 20.96 9.51
C GLN A 286 -5.35 21.64 8.37
N GLY A 287 -6.41 22.35 8.74
CA GLY A 287 -7.26 23.11 7.79
C GLY A 287 -8.53 22.38 7.34
N THR A 288 -8.70 21.08 7.61
CA THR A 288 -9.99 20.40 7.41
C THR A 288 -10.76 20.25 8.73
N ASP A 289 -12.08 20.35 8.69
CA ASP A 289 -12.99 20.09 9.81
C ASP A 289 -13.65 18.69 9.72
N ARG A 290 -13.26 17.88 8.73
CA ARG A 290 -13.86 16.60 8.42
C ARG A 290 -12.93 15.46 8.76
N TYR A 291 -13.51 14.30 9.03
CA TYR A 291 -12.82 13.05 9.35
C TYR A 291 -13.30 11.91 8.43
N PHE A 292 -13.41 12.21 7.15
CA PHE A 292 -13.90 11.27 6.16
C PHE A 292 -12.84 10.22 5.83
N ALA A 293 -13.28 9.07 5.33
CA ALA A 293 -12.40 8.04 4.78
C ALA A 293 -13.15 7.22 3.74
N GLY A 294 -12.44 6.79 2.71
CA GLY A 294 -12.96 5.94 1.66
C GLY A 294 -12.17 4.62 1.57
N VAL A 295 -12.89 3.52 1.44
CA VAL A 295 -12.33 2.19 1.20
C VAL A 295 -13.06 1.58 0.01
N ASP A 296 -12.30 1.22 -1.02
CA ASP A 296 -12.81 0.60 -2.23
C ASP A 296 -12.79 -0.93 -2.11
N GLN A 297 -11.63 -1.51 -1.84
CA GLN A 297 -11.46 -2.94 -1.69
C GLN A 297 -10.69 -3.32 -0.44
N ILE A 298 -11.02 -4.48 0.11
CA ILE A 298 -10.31 -5.13 1.21
C ILE A 298 -9.83 -6.50 0.72
N ARG A 299 -8.54 -6.80 0.89
CA ARG A 299 -7.96 -8.08 0.49
C ARG A 299 -7.21 -8.72 1.63
N PHE A 300 -7.49 -9.98 1.87
CA PHE A 300 -6.69 -10.88 2.69
C PHE A 300 -5.97 -11.89 1.80
N THR A 301 -4.67 -12.00 1.94
CA THR A 301 -3.85 -13.00 1.25
C THR A 301 -3.19 -13.89 2.30
N GLN A 302 -3.49 -15.19 2.28
CA GLN A 302 -2.90 -16.15 3.19
C GLN A 302 -1.40 -16.31 2.89
N LEU A 303 -0.57 -16.22 3.92
CA LEU A 303 0.86 -16.47 3.83
C LEU A 303 1.12 -17.94 4.15
N LEU A 304 1.53 -18.72 3.16
CA LEU A 304 1.92 -20.12 3.39
C LEU A 304 3.21 -20.09 4.20
N GLN A 305 3.24 -20.84 5.30
CA GLN A 305 4.48 -21.10 6.02
C GLN A 305 5.31 -22.07 5.17
N PRO A 306 6.63 -21.85 5.08
CA PRO A 306 7.54 -22.73 4.32
C PRO A 306 7.63 -24.14 4.91
#